data_f94205de6584022aca2e8c964906a19e
#
_entry.id   f94205de6584022aca2e8c964906a19e
#
_cell.length_a   1.000
_cell.length_b   1.000
_cell.length_c   1.000
_cell.angle_alpha   90.00
_cell.angle_beta   90.00
_cell.angle_gamma   90.00
#
_symmetry.space_group_name_H-M   'P 1'
#
loop_
_entity.id
_entity.type
_entity.pdbx_description
1 polymer ?
#
loop_
_entity_poly.entity_id
_entity_poly.type
_entity_poly.pdbx_seq_one_letter_code
_entity_poly.pdbx_strand_id
1 'polypeptide(L)'
;MFWYKIIPLDVLLFRDAKPFSPGERAWAGSVFPPNGHAIAGALRQLIGDKITCQIKGPFFCYNQETLYFPRPLGFVNSNPLIPLVWQQKNSLNYAFWDRQQPCPLLSVKNSDNSAQESFQFRQFLPYNVIIKYLETGKISAEDWAIQEEGEDQPWAVETRSHNALLESTRQVKDADGYFVENAIRLKSNWSLAIGIDREIETPTTIRLGGEGHRAILQRCDNLSAQWETLAKLSNQNFQIGGKSLAYLITPGVFERLHDNYQSICQSWPWEWKLAHITNSNQKSGQLVSVASDRAVPISCRMQYENRSIPAPQVFAAPSGSIYYLNQPQKLFQESDEATKQAKRWRQLGYSELLWISFEVETGFL
;
A
#
# COMPACT_ATOMS: atom_id res chain seq x y z
N MET A 1 -8.28 -15.05 -10.60
CA MET A 1 -8.31 -13.56 -10.80
C MET A 1 -7.79 -13.24 -12.18
N PHE A 2 -8.38 -12.23 -12.80
CA PHE A 2 -7.96 -11.71 -14.10
C PHE A 2 -7.09 -10.47 -13.86
N TRP A 3 -5.96 -10.36 -14.53
CA TRP A 3 -5.03 -9.26 -14.33
C TRP A 3 -5.02 -8.29 -15.51
N TYR A 4 -4.95 -7.02 -15.17
CA TYR A 4 -5.03 -5.93 -16.13
C TYR A 4 -3.98 -4.87 -15.85
N LYS A 5 -3.47 -4.27 -16.93
CA LYS A 5 -2.71 -3.02 -16.89
C LYS A 5 -3.65 -1.84 -17.10
N ILE A 6 -3.39 -0.76 -16.40
CA ILE A 6 -4.03 0.53 -16.61
C ILE A 6 -2.97 1.48 -17.12
N ILE A 7 -3.10 1.87 -18.37
CA ILE A 7 -2.15 2.72 -19.10
C ILE A 7 -2.80 4.08 -19.30
N PRO A 8 -2.39 5.13 -18.55
CA PRO A 8 -2.90 6.48 -18.75
C PRO A 8 -2.65 6.99 -20.17
N LEU A 9 -3.64 7.65 -20.77
CA LEU A 9 -3.47 8.29 -22.09
C LEU A 9 -2.71 9.61 -22.00
N ASP A 10 -2.76 10.25 -20.82
CA ASP A 10 -2.05 11.49 -20.51
C ASP A 10 -1.75 11.50 -19.00
N VAL A 11 -1.95 12.61 -18.33
CA VAL A 11 -1.83 12.73 -16.88
C VAL A 11 -3.06 12.19 -16.17
N LEU A 12 -2.91 11.95 -14.86
CA LEU A 12 -3.99 11.57 -13.95
C LEU A 12 -4.07 12.59 -12.81
N LEU A 13 -5.28 12.81 -12.29
CA LEU A 13 -5.52 13.61 -11.08
C LEU A 13 -6.35 12.81 -10.09
N PHE A 14 -5.81 12.58 -8.90
CA PHE A 14 -6.54 11.98 -7.79
C PHE A 14 -6.62 12.99 -6.65
N ARG A 15 -7.72 13.72 -6.59
CA ARG A 15 -7.89 14.79 -5.59
C ARG A 15 -7.71 14.28 -4.18
N ASP A 16 -7.00 15.07 -3.38
CA ASP A 16 -7.01 14.92 -1.94
C ASP A 16 -8.38 15.37 -1.34
N ALA A 17 -8.55 15.18 -0.03
CA ALA A 17 -9.81 15.53 0.65
C ALA A 17 -10.01 17.02 0.86
N LYS A 18 -9.04 17.85 0.50
CA LYS A 18 -9.15 19.29 0.75
C LYS A 18 -10.28 19.88 -0.08
N PRO A 19 -11.15 20.71 0.53
CA PRO A 19 -12.14 21.45 -0.22
C PRO A 19 -11.44 22.30 -1.30
N PHE A 20 -11.95 22.23 -2.50
CA PHE A 20 -11.47 23.02 -3.62
C PHE A 20 -12.52 24.10 -3.90
N SER A 21 -12.18 25.33 -3.62
CA SER A 21 -12.99 26.50 -3.98
C SER A 21 -12.22 27.27 -5.04
N PRO A 22 -12.73 27.38 -6.26
CA PRO A 22 -12.17 28.30 -7.26
C PRO A 22 -12.15 29.71 -6.66
N GLY A 23 -11.05 30.44 -6.82
CA GLY A 23 -10.94 31.83 -6.35
C GLY A 23 -9.97 32.07 -5.20
N GLU A 24 -9.61 31.05 -4.41
CA GLU A 24 -8.66 31.19 -3.30
C GLU A 24 -7.26 30.67 -3.63
N ARG A 25 -6.70 30.93 -4.83
CA ARG A 25 -5.41 30.35 -5.32
C ARG A 25 -5.32 28.85 -5.02
N ALA A 26 -6.39 28.13 -5.34
CA ALA A 26 -6.57 26.76 -4.93
C ALA A 26 -5.62 25.84 -5.67
N TRP A 27 -4.77 25.15 -4.93
CA TRP A 27 -3.94 24.07 -5.42
C TRP A 27 -4.71 22.77 -5.26
N ALA A 28 -5.03 22.14 -6.39
CA ALA A 28 -5.57 20.79 -6.38
C ALA A 28 -4.39 19.80 -6.20
N GLY A 29 -4.17 19.36 -4.95
CA GLY A 29 -3.20 18.34 -4.64
C GLY A 29 -3.65 16.98 -5.20
N SER A 30 -2.69 16.17 -5.61
CA SER A 30 -2.93 14.78 -6.04
C SER A 30 -2.38 13.79 -5.02
N VAL A 31 -3.17 12.77 -4.70
CA VAL A 31 -2.74 11.61 -3.89
C VAL A 31 -2.42 10.47 -4.82
N PHE A 32 -1.16 10.05 -4.83
CA PHE A 32 -0.70 8.97 -5.69
C PHE A 32 0.27 8.03 -4.95
N PRO A 33 0.22 6.71 -5.16
CA PRO A 33 -0.66 5.93 -6.05
C PRO A 33 -2.15 6.06 -5.72
N PRO A 34 -3.05 5.80 -6.71
CA PRO A 34 -4.48 5.88 -6.48
C PRO A 34 -4.94 4.84 -5.45
N ASN A 35 -5.96 5.16 -4.69
CA ASN A 35 -6.55 4.23 -3.75
C ASN A 35 -7.55 3.28 -4.44
N GLY A 36 -7.93 2.20 -3.74
CA GLY A 36 -8.88 1.21 -4.25
C GLY A 36 -10.25 1.78 -4.60
N HIS A 37 -10.70 2.86 -3.93
CA HIS A 37 -11.96 3.53 -4.27
C HIS A 37 -11.92 4.20 -5.64
N ALA A 38 -10.78 4.82 -6.00
CA ALA A 38 -10.62 5.44 -7.31
C ALA A 38 -10.66 4.39 -8.43
N ILE A 39 -10.00 3.26 -8.21
CA ILE A 39 -10.02 2.12 -9.15
C ILE A 39 -11.43 1.53 -9.24
N ALA A 40 -12.09 1.26 -8.12
CA ALA A 40 -13.46 0.75 -8.12
C ALA A 40 -14.44 1.70 -8.82
N GLY A 41 -14.27 3.01 -8.62
CA GLY A 41 -15.05 4.04 -9.31
C GLY A 41 -14.90 3.99 -10.82
N ALA A 42 -13.67 3.82 -11.31
CA ALA A 42 -13.39 3.68 -12.74
C ALA A 42 -13.99 2.39 -13.34
N LEU A 43 -13.89 1.28 -12.61
CA LEU A 43 -14.40 -0.02 -13.06
C LEU A 43 -15.93 -0.11 -13.08
N ARG A 44 -16.64 0.61 -12.20
CA ARG A 44 -18.11 0.64 -12.18
C ARG A 44 -18.73 1.04 -13.53
N GLN A 45 -18.03 1.87 -14.29
CA GLN A 45 -18.50 2.28 -15.61
C GLN A 45 -18.56 1.11 -16.60
N LEU A 46 -17.75 0.07 -16.38
CA LEU A 46 -17.71 -1.13 -17.22
C LEU A 46 -18.57 -2.25 -16.67
N ILE A 47 -18.59 -2.43 -15.35
CA ILE A 47 -19.20 -3.60 -14.69
C ILE A 47 -20.64 -3.31 -14.25
N GLY A 48 -20.99 -2.03 -14.11
CA GLY A 48 -22.29 -1.57 -13.60
C GLY A 48 -22.30 -1.37 -12.07
N ASP A 49 -23.15 -0.44 -11.63
CA ASP A 49 -23.17 0.07 -10.23
C ASP A 49 -23.60 -0.96 -9.18
N LYS A 50 -24.39 -1.96 -9.57
CA LYS A 50 -24.96 -2.95 -8.65
C LYS A 50 -24.05 -4.15 -8.41
N ILE A 51 -22.94 -4.24 -9.14
CA ILE A 51 -22.06 -5.40 -9.10
C ILE A 51 -20.88 -5.08 -8.19
N THR A 52 -20.65 -5.90 -7.19
CA THR A 52 -19.44 -5.87 -6.37
C THR A 52 -18.36 -6.71 -7.03
N CYS A 53 -17.14 -6.19 -7.10
CA CYS A 53 -15.95 -6.94 -7.52
C CYS A 53 -14.90 -6.89 -6.42
N GLN A 54 -14.03 -7.92 -6.39
CA GLN A 54 -12.85 -7.95 -5.57
C GLN A 54 -11.66 -7.44 -6.38
N ILE A 55 -10.94 -6.47 -5.82
CA ILE A 55 -9.78 -5.85 -6.44
C ILE A 55 -8.53 -6.25 -5.67
N LYS A 56 -7.42 -6.49 -6.38
CA LYS A 56 -6.06 -6.56 -5.87
C LYS A 56 -5.26 -5.40 -6.43
N GLY A 57 -4.47 -4.74 -5.57
CA GLY A 57 -3.72 -3.53 -5.92
C GLY A 57 -4.52 -2.24 -5.69
N PRO A 58 -4.22 -1.14 -6.42
CA PRO A 58 -3.30 -1.10 -7.57
C PRO A 58 -1.83 -1.25 -7.18
N PHE A 59 -1.08 -1.91 -8.03
CA PHE A 59 0.38 -2.03 -7.98
C PHE A 59 0.98 -1.30 -9.19
N PHE A 60 2.31 -1.22 -9.27
CA PHE A 60 2.98 -0.79 -10.48
C PHE A 60 3.34 -1.99 -11.36
N CYS A 61 3.44 -1.72 -12.66
CA CYS A 61 3.94 -2.65 -13.64
C CYS A 61 4.97 -1.93 -14.51
N TYR A 62 6.17 -2.50 -14.64
CA TYR A 62 7.25 -1.98 -15.48
C TYR A 62 7.51 -2.88 -16.69
N ASN A 63 7.95 -2.30 -17.80
CA ASN A 63 8.20 -2.98 -19.08
C ASN A 63 7.04 -3.90 -19.50
N GLN A 64 5.82 -3.49 -19.16
CA GLN A 64 4.57 -4.15 -19.50
C GLN A 64 4.29 -5.50 -18.82
N GLU A 65 5.21 -6.09 -18.09
CA GLU A 65 5.08 -7.47 -17.63
C GLU A 65 5.52 -7.75 -16.19
N THR A 66 6.21 -6.83 -15.51
CA THR A 66 6.75 -7.08 -14.17
C THR A 66 6.00 -6.29 -13.11
N LEU A 67 5.45 -6.99 -12.10
CA LEU A 67 4.86 -6.36 -10.92
C LEU A 67 5.94 -5.73 -10.04
N TYR A 68 5.62 -4.54 -9.52
CA TYR A 68 6.43 -3.80 -8.56
C TYR A 68 5.62 -3.48 -7.32
N PHE A 69 6.25 -3.64 -6.16
CA PHE A 69 5.65 -3.49 -4.84
C PHE A 69 6.35 -2.40 -4.04
N PRO A 70 5.66 -1.75 -3.09
CA PRO A 70 6.27 -0.69 -2.28
C PRO A 70 7.51 -1.22 -1.53
N ARG A 71 8.52 -0.37 -1.37
CA ARG A 71 9.68 -0.69 -0.55
C ARG A 71 9.25 -1.09 0.87
N PRO A 72 9.73 -2.23 1.44
CA PRO A 72 9.45 -2.58 2.82
C PRO A 72 10.15 -1.62 3.78
N LEU A 73 9.40 -1.07 4.73
CA LEU A 73 9.88 -0.08 5.72
C LEU A 73 10.67 -0.72 6.86
N GLY A 74 10.77 -2.04 6.90
CA GLY A 74 11.56 -2.79 7.87
C GLY A 74 13.08 -2.76 7.60
N PHE A 75 13.57 -1.73 6.92
CA PHE A 75 15.00 -1.57 6.58
C PHE A 75 15.46 -0.13 6.78
N VAL A 76 16.70 0.02 7.26
CA VAL A 76 17.45 1.28 7.24
C VAL A 76 18.56 1.13 6.22
N ASN A 77 18.48 1.88 5.12
CA ASN A 77 19.23 1.62 3.90
C ASN A 77 18.97 0.18 3.39
N SER A 78 19.98 -0.69 3.35
CA SER A 78 19.86 -2.12 3.03
C SER A 78 19.87 -3.03 4.27
N ASN A 79 19.99 -2.48 5.48
CA ASN A 79 20.08 -3.25 6.71
C ASN A 79 18.70 -3.53 7.28
N PRO A 80 18.35 -4.80 7.57
CA PRO A 80 17.06 -5.13 8.15
C PRO A 80 16.91 -4.63 9.58
N LEU A 81 15.70 -4.24 9.93
CA LEU A 81 15.29 -3.93 11.30
C LEU A 81 14.70 -5.19 11.94
N ILE A 82 15.20 -5.55 13.11
CA ILE A 82 14.78 -6.75 13.83
C ILE A 82 14.39 -6.37 15.27
N PRO A 83 13.29 -6.91 15.82
CA PRO A 83 12.93 -6.68 17.21
C PRO A 83 14.04 -7.11 18.16
N LEU A 84 14.38 -6.25 19.13
CA LEU A 84 15.41 -6.51 20.13
C LEU A 84 15.22 -7.87 20.81
N VAL A 85 14.00 -8.24 21.20
CA VAL A 85 13.69 -9.50 21.88
C VAL A 85 13.87 -10.74 20.99
N TRP A 86 14.08 -10.59 19.70
CA TRP A 86 14.39 -11.70 18.79
C TRP A 86 15.88 -11.98 18.68
N GLN A 87 16.74 -11.06 19.12
CA GLN A 87 18.18 -11.18 19.08
C GLN A 87 18.71 -11.75 20.42
N GLN A 88 18.85 -13.07 20.50
CA GLN A 88 19.16 -13.77 21.76
C GLN A 88 20.52 -13.41 22.40
N LYS A 89 21.50 -12.94 21.61
CA LYS A 89 22.87 -12.68 22.10
C LYS A 89 23.25 -11.19 22.08
N ASN A 90 22.31 -10.28 21.92
CA ASN A 90 22.62 -8.85 21.88
C ASN A 90 22.75 -8.31 23.30
N SER A 91 23.87 -7.65 23.61
CA SER A 91 24.11 -6.97 24.91
C SER A 91 23.02 -5.94 25.22
N LEU A 92 22.37 -5.36 24.20
CA LEU A 92 21.27 -4.43 24.35
C LEU A 92 19.99 -5.10 24.89
N ASN A 93 19.90 -6.43 24.94
CA ASN A 93 18.81 -7.12 25.64
C ASN A 93 18.73 -6.77 27.13
N TYR A 94 19.84 -6.30 27.69
CA TYR A 94 19.92 -5.80 29.08
C TYR A 94 19.59 -4.31 29.16
N ALA A 95 19.41 -3.62 28.04
CA ALA A 95 19.03 -2.22 28.04
C ALA A 95 17.64 -2.04 28.66
N PHE A 96 17.49 -1.00 29.45
CA PHE A 96 16.20 -0.65 30.02
C PHE A 96 15.30 -0.05 28.92
N TRP A 97 14.19 -0.71 28.66
CA TRP A 97 13.10 -0.16 27.87
C TRP A 97 11.78 -0.51 28.53
N ASP A 98 10.78 0.33 28.32
CA ASP A 98 9.45 0.13 28.89
C ASP A 98 8.78 -1.08 28.23
N ARG A 99 8.67 -2.16 28.98
CA ARG A 99 8.04 -3.43 28.54
C ARG A 99 6.53 -3.31 28.28
N GLN A 100 5.92 -2.19 28.65
CA GLN A 100 4.53 -1.87 28.32
C GLN A 100 4.40 -1.22 26.93
N GLN A 101 5.51 -0.92 26.29
CA GLN A 101 5.58 -0.37 24.93
C GLN A 101 5.99 -1.44 23.91
N PRO A 102 5.72 -1.22 22.62
CA PRO A 102 6.22 -2.08 21.56
C PRO A 102 7.74 -2.26 21.62
N CYS A 103 8.19 -3.49 21.28
CA CYS A 103 9.61 -3.80 21.32
C CYS A 103 10.40 -2.90 20.34
N PRO A 104 11.52 -2.30 20.77
CA PRO A 104 12.38 -1.53 19.87
C PRO A 104 12.92 -2.39 18.72
N LEU A 105 13.07 -1.75 17.55
CA LEU A 105 13.71 -2.33 16.38
C LEU A 105 15.18 -1.92 16.34
N LEU A 106 16.05 -2.87 16.08
CA LEU A 106 17.48 -2.65 15.90
C LEU A 106 17.88 -2.95 14.47
N SER A 107 18.71 -2.08 13.90
CA SER A 107 19.35 -2.33 12.61
C SER A 107 20.47 -3.34 12.76
N VAL A 108 20.41 -4.41 11.99
CA VAL A 108 21.48 -5.41 11.94
C VAL A 108 22.37 -5.07 10.76
N LYS A 109 23.64 -4.69 11.05
CA LYS A 109 24.62 -4.43 9.99
C LYS A 109 24.98 -5.75 9.30
N ASN A 110 24.77 -5.82 8.01
CA ASN A 110 25.38 -6.88 7.21
C ASN A 110 26.87 -6.59 7.09
N SER A 111 27.72 -7.58 7.39
CA SER A 111 29.18 -7.45 7.38
C SER A 111 29.76 -7.02 6.03
N ASP A 112 29.01 -7.18 4.95
CA ASP A 112 29.45 -6.92 3.57
C ASP A 112 29.24 -5.45 3.12
N ASN A 113 28.67 -4.59 3.95
CA ASN A 113 28.33 -3.21 3.57
C ASN A 113 29.44 -2.18 3.94
N SER A 114 30.70 -2.44 3.58
CA SER A 114 31.79 -1.46 3.71
C SER A 114 31.79 -0.36 2.63
N ALA A 115 30.96 -0.48 1.61
CA ALA A 115 30.84 0.50 0.52
C ALA A 115 29.42 1.13 0.52
N GLN A 116 29.11 1.93 1.53
CA GLN A 116 27.89 2.74 1.59
C GLN A 116 28.06 4.06 0.83
N GLU A 117 28.48 4.01 -0.41
CA GLU A 117 28.53 5.20 -1.24
C GLU A 117 27.28 5.32 -2.08
N SER A 118 26.47 6.32 -1.78
CA SER A 118 25.53 7.06 -2.67
C SER A 118 24.63 6.28 -3.65
N PHE A 119 24.25 5.05 -3.35
CA PHE A 119 23.28 4.36 -4.21
C PHE A 119 21.87 4.96 -4.03
N GLN A 120 21.25 5.31 -5.14
CA GLN A 120 19.81 5.56 -5.15
C GLN A 120 19.09 4.22 -5.00
N PHE A 121 18.39 4.06 -3.88
CA PHE A 121 17.62 2.84 -3.62
C PHE A 121 16.27 2.91 -4.31
N ARG A 122 15.84 1.78 -4.87
CA ARG A 122 14.51 1.57 -5.39
C ARG A 122 13.43 1.91 -4.36
N GLN A 123 12.42 2.66 -4.75
CA GLN A 123 11.23 2.93 -3.94
C GLN A 123 10.17 1.84 -4.11
N PHE A 124 10.23 1.12 -5.22
CA PHE A 124 9.41 -0.03 -5.53
C PHE A 124 10.32 -1.18 -5.96
N LEU A 125 10.05 -2.36 -5.43
CA LEU A 125 10.84 -3.56 -5.69
C LEU A 125 10.13 -4.44 -6.71
N PRO A 126 10.86 -4.99 -7.69
CA PRO A 126 10.29 -5.89 -8.69
C PRO A 126 9.92 -7.24 -8.08
N TYR A 127 9.02 -7.92 -8.76
CA TYR A 127 8.51 -9.24 -8.41
C TYR A 127 9.60 -10.26 -8.00
N ASN A 128 10.69 -10.35 -8.76
CA ASN A 128 11.78 -11.31 -8.49
C ASN A 128 12.49 -11.04 -7.16
N VAL A 129 12.63 -9.77 -6.77
CA VAL A 129 13.19 -9.40 -5.46
C VAL A 129 12.22 -9.75 -4.33
N ILE A 130 10.92 -9.54 -4.54
CA ILE A 130 9.91 -9.91 -3.54
C ILE A 130 9.83 -11.44 -3.38
N ILE A 131 9.96 -12.22 -4.45
CA ILE A 131 10.07 -13.69 -4.35
C ILE A 131 11.24 -14.09 -3.44
N LYS A 132 12.44 -13.59 -3.70
CA LYS A 132 13.62 -13.85 -2.86
C LYS A 132 13.34 -13.46 -1.39
N TYR A 133 12.69 -12.32 -1.17
CA TYR A 133 12.35 -11.85 0.17
C TYR A 133 11.38 -12.79 0.88
N LEU A 134 10.37 -13.33 0.17
CA LEU A 134 9.45 -14.32 0.72
C LEU A 134 10.13 -15.67 1.00
N GLU A 135 11.09 -16.09 0.18
CA GLU A 135 11.80 -17.35 0.32
C GLU A 135 12.87 -17.32 1.42
N THR A 136 13.58 -16.19 1.55
CA THR A 136 14.78 -16.12 2.39
C THR A 136 14.67 -15.18 3.59
N GLY A 137 13.66 -14.32 3.63
CA GLY A 137 13.57 -13.23 4.61
C GLY A 137 14.60 -12.12 4.41
N LYS A 138 15.36 -12.14 3.29
CA LYS A 138 16.46 -11.22 3.04
C LYS A 138 16.31 -10.50 1.70
N ILE A 139 16.85 -9.28 1.64
CA ILE A 139 17.02 -8.50 0.41
C ILE A 139 18.50 -8.13 0.35
N SER A 140 19.20 -8.52 -0.70
CA SER A 140 20.63 -8.22 -0.86
C SER A 140 20.86 -6.74 -1.20
N ALA A 141 22.07 -6.24 -0.98
CA ALA A 141 22.42 -4.86 -1.33
C ALA A 141 22.20 -4.56 -2.83
N GLU A 142 22.49 -5.51 -3.68
CA GLU A 142 22.31 -5.43 -5.14
C GLU A 142 20.83 -5.33 -5.53
N ASP A 143 19.93 -6.01 -4.81
CA ASP A 143 18.49 -6.00 -5.07
C ASP A 143 17.87 -4.63 -4.75
N TRP A 144 18.52 -3.82 -3.90
CA TRP A 144 18.11 -2.44 -3.61
C TRP A 144 18.52 -1.45 -4.70
N ALA A 145 19.57 -1.73 -5.45
CA ALA A 145 20.11 -0.83 -6.44
C ALA A 145 19.19 -0.73 -7.67
N ILE A 146 19.12 0.48 -8.24
CA ILE A 146 18.45 0.72 -9.52
C ILE A 146 19.32 0.09 -10.60
N GLN A 147 18.75 -0.79 -11.42
CA GLN A 147 19.46 -1.51 -12.47
C GLN A 147 19.21 -0.95 -13.86
N GLU A 148 18.04 -0.34 -14.08
CA GLU A 148 17.64 0.21 -15.37
C GLU A 148 17.30 1.70 -15.25
N GLU A 149 17.62 2.47 -16.27
CA GLU A 149 17.24 3.88 -16.35
C GLU A 149 15.71 4.01 -16.33
N GLY A 150 15.18 4.88 -15.46
CA GLY A 150 13.74 5.10 -15.29
C GLY A 150 13.05 4.18 -14.28
N GLU A 151 13.75 3.20 -13.71
CA GLU A 151 13.23 2.30 -12.67
C GLU A 151 13.11 2.98 -11.30
N ASP A 152 13.79 4.10 -11.10
CA ASP A 152 13.91 4.82 -9.82
C ASP A 152 12.59 5.44 -9.35
N GLN A 153 11.78 5.94 -10.27
CA GLN A 153 10.58 6.68 -9.97
C GLN A 153 9.50 6.47 -11.01
N PRO A 154 8.41 5.76 -10.67
CA PRO A 154 7.34 5.44 -11.62
C PRO A 154 6.60 6.63 -12.22
N TRP A 155 6.60 7.78 -11.57
CA TRP A 155 5.86 8.96 -12.01
C TRP A 155 6.60 10.27 -11.74
N ALA A 156 6.11 11.32 -12.36
CA ALA A 156 6.46 12.70 -12.07
C ALA A 156 5.20 13.53 -11.79
N VAL A 157 5.36 14.61 -11.03
CA VAL A 157 4.30 15.60 -10.83
C VAL A 157 4.43 16.65 -11.92
N GLU A 158 3.34 16.89 -12.65
CA GLU A 158 3.22 17.90 -13.69
C GLU A 158 2.23 18.96 -13.23
N THR A 159 2.71 20.18 -13.07
CA THR A 159 1.88 21.31 -12.66
C THR A 159 1.24 21.95 -13.88
N ARG A 160 -0.07 22.03 -13.90
CA ARG A 160 -0.87 22.62 -14.96
C ARG A 160 -1.70 23.78 -14.43
N SER A 161 -1.70 24.89 -15.14
CA SER A 161 -2.52 26.06 -14.87
C SER A 161 -3.81 26.00 -15.68
N HIS A 162 -4.91 26.26 -15.04
CA HIS A 162 -6.24 26.28 -15.64
C HIS A 162 -6.94 27.59 -15.35
N ASN A 163 -7.76 28.02 -16.29
CA ASN A 163 -8.65 29.17 -16.16
C ASN A 163 -10.09 28.70 -16.40
N ALA A 164 -11.00 29.07 -15.50
CA ALA A 164 -12.41 28.89 -15.75
C ALA A 164 -12.87 29.89 -16.83
N LEU A 165 -13.64 29.41 -17.78
CA LEU A 165 -14.22 30.23 -18.85
C LEU A 165 -15.67 30.60 -18.50
N LEU A 166 -16.09 31.78 -18.94
CA LEU A 166 -17.50 32.18 -18.95
C LEU A 166 -18.23 31.34 -19.99
N GLU A 167 -19.38 30.76 -19.61
CA GLU A 167 -20.13 29.81 -20.44
C GLU A 167 -20.53 30.37 -21.83
N SER A 168 -20.73 31.67 -21.96
CA SER A 168 -21.26 32.27 -23.18
C SER A 168 -20.21 32.92 -24.08
N THR A 169 -19.02 33.26 -23.57
CA THR A 169 -18.11 34.17 -24.29
C THR A 169 -16.72 33.59 -24.56
N ARG A 170 -16.35 32.45 -23.99
CA ARG A 170 -14.98 31.90 -23.92
C ARG A 170 -13.94 32.86 -23.32
N GLN A 171 -14.39 33.93 -22.69
CA GLN A 171 -13.51 34.83 -21.93
C GLN A 171 -13.16 34.16 -20.60
N VAL A 172 -11.95 34.40 -20.12
CA VAL A 172 -11.50 33.95 -18.81
C VAL A 172 -12.40 34.63 -17.76
N LYS A 173 -12.95 33.84 -16.84
CA LYS A 173 -13.66 34.35 -15.69
C LYS A 173 -12.66 35.14 -14.86
N ASP A 174 -13.08 36.32 -14.33
CA ASP A 174 -12.21 37.20 -13.56
C ASP A 174 -11.39 36.48 -12.48
N ALA A 175 -10.62 37.16 -11.67
CA ALA A 175 -9.55 36.68 -10.77
C ALA A 175 -9.83 35.38 -10.00
N ASP A 176 -11.10 34.98 -9.88
CA ASP A 176 -11.56 33.78 -9.17
C ASP A 176 -11.59 32.50 -10.04
N GLY A 177 -11.22 32.58 -11.32
CA GLY A 177 -11.26 31.44 -12.23
C GLY A 177 -9.96 30.68 -12.38
N TYR A 178 -8.85 31.19 -11.83
CA TYR A 178 -7.54 30.55 -11.94
C TYR A 178 -7.34 29.46 -10.88
N PHE A 179 -6.89 28.28 -11.31
CA PHE A 179 -6.47 27.22 -10.41
C PHE A 179 -5.28 26.47 -10.97
N VAL A 180 -4.52 25.81 -10.08
CA VAL A 180 -3.35 25.00 -10.41
C VAL A 180 -3.62 23.56 -10.06
N GLU A 181 -3.39 22.68 -11.00
CA GLU A 181 -3.51 21.24 -10.86
C GLU A 181 -2.11 20.62 -10.77
N ASN A 182 -1.86 19.81 -9.75
CA ASN A 182 -0.71 18.93 -9.67
C ASN A 182 -1.10 17.55 -10.19
N ALA A 183 -0.99 17.39 -11.49
CA ALA A 183 -1.29 16.14 -12.17
C ALA A 183 -0.12 15.14 -12.08
N ILE A 184 -0.43 13.87 -12.22
CA ILE A 184 0.55 12.76 -12.19
C ILE A 184 0.76 12.24 -13.60
N ARG A 185 2.01 12.23 -14.04
CA ARG A 185 2.42 11.58 -15.28
C ARG A 185 3.22 10.33 -14.97
N LEU A 186 2.72 9.17 -15.39
CA LEU A 186 3.54 7.96 -15.37
C LEU A 186 4.68 8.12 -16.38
N LYS A 187 5.89 7.71 -15.96
CA LYS A 187 7.05 7.67 -16.84
C LYS A 187 6.91 6.55 -17.89
N SER A 188 7.71 6.63 -18.94
CA SER A 188 7.75 5.60 -19.98
C SER A 188 7.94 4.21 -19.38
N ASN A 189 7.30 3.21 -19.97
CA ASN A 189 7.32 1.81 -19.55
C ASN A 189 6.60 1.50 -18.22
N TRP A 190 6.10 2.50 -17.49
CA TRP A 190 5.32 2.30 -16.28
C TRP A 190 3.81 2.32 -16.56
N SER A 191 3.11 1.42 -15.90
CA SER A 191 1.64 1.38 -15.84
C SER A 191 1.20 0.98 -14.44
N LEU A 192 -0.10 1.09 -14.15
CA LEU A 192 -0.67 0.47 -12.96
C LEU A 192 -1.11 -0.95 -13.31
N ALA A 193 -1.08 -1.84 -12.32
CA ALA A 193 -1.55 -3.23 -12.42
C ALA A 193 -2.63 -3.49 -11.39
N ILE A 194 -3.71 -4.16 -11.80
CA ILE A 194 -4.81 -4.57 -10.93
C ILE A 194 -5.24 -6.01 -11.22
N GLY A 195 -5.59 -6.74 -10.17
CA GLY A 195 -6.29 -8.02 -10.28
C GLY A 195 -7.77 -7.83 -9.96
N ILE A 196 -8.65 -8.48 -10.73
CA ILE A 196 -10.10 -8.40 -10.54
C ILE A 196 -10.69 -9.83 -10.60
N ASP A 197 -11.69 -10.11 -9.78
CA ASP A 197 -12.36 -11.42 -9.74
C ASP A 197 -13.30 -11.67 -10.93
N ARG A 198 -13.37 -10.75 -11.87
CA ARG A 198 -14.21 -10.80 -13.07
C ARG A 198 -13.41 -10.54 -14.32
N GLU A 199 -13.83 -11.17 -15.41
CA GLU A 199 -13.30 -10.90 -16.73
C GLU A 199 -13.95 -9.65 -17.30
N ILE A 200 -13.12 -8.78 -17.88
CA ILE A 200 -13.51 -7.56 -18.56
C ILE A 200 -12.98 -7.63 -19.99
N GLU A 201 -13.83 -7.36 -20.96
CA GLU A 201 -13.43 -7.29 -22.36
C GLU A 201 -12.42 -6.15 -22.57
N THR A 202 -11.31 -6.47 -23.19
CA THR A 202 -10.20 -5.55 -23.40
C THR A 202 -9.59 -5.68 -24.80
N PRO A 203 -8.93 -4.61 -25.34
CA PRO A 203 -8.67 -3.33 -24.69
C PRO A 203 -9.93 -2.45 -24.61
N THR A 204 -10.05 -1.70 -23.50
CA THR A 204 -11.14 -0.75 -23.34
C THR A 204 -10.66 0.52 -22.65
N THR A 205 -11.40 1.60 -22.81
CA THR A 205 -11.07 2.90 -22.22
C THR A 205 -11.89 3.11 -20.95
N ILE A 206 -11.24 3.53 -19.87
CA ILE A 206 -11.86 3.89 -18.60
C ILE A 206 -11.61 5.36 -18.27
N ARG A 207 -12.53 5.99 -17.56
CA ARG A 207 -12.28 7.27 -16.89
C ARG A 207 -11.62 6.98 -15.54
N LEU A 208 -10.45 7.56 -15.30
CA LEU A 208 -9.67 7.32 -14.10
C LEU A 208 -9.22 8.64 -13.48
N GLY A 209 -9.66 8.89 -12.26
CA GLY A 209 -9.39 10.14 -11.56
C GLY A 209 -10.36 11.27 -11.89
N GLY A 210 -9.97 12.50 -11.51
CA GLY A 210 -10.73 13.71 -11.76
C GLY A 210 -10.58 14.26 -13.18
N GLU A 211 -11.28 15.34 -13.50
CA GLU A 211 -11.20 16.14 -14.72
C GLU A 211 -11.36 15.32 -16.03
N GLY A 212 -11.98 14.15 -15.96
CA GLY A 212 -12.27 13.32 -17.14
C GLY A 212 -11.07 12.62 -17.75
N HIS A 213 -9.94 12.54 -17.05
CA HIS A 213 -8.77 11.79 -17.50
C HIS A 213 -9.11 10.34 -17.82
N ARG A 214 -8.41 9.80 -18.80
CA ARG A 214 -8.68 8.47 -19.35
C ARG A 214 -7.44 7.59 -19.34
N ALA A 215 -7.69 6.30 -19.22
CA ALA A 215 -6.68 5.25 -19.32
C ALA A 215 -7.20 4.09 -20.16
N ILE A 216 -6.29 3.34 -20.76
CA ILE A 216 -6.59 2.06 -21.39
C ILE A 216 -6.48 0.97 -20.33
N LEU A 217 -7.52 0.16 -20.21
CA LEU A 217 -7.50 -1.10 -19.49
C LEU A 217 -7.16 -2.21 -20.48
N GLN A 218 -6.11 -2.97 -20.22
CA GLN A 218 -5.61 -4.05 -21.08
C GLN A 218 -5.29 -5.29 -20.25
N ARG A 219 -5.79 -6.45 -20.67
CA ARG A 219 -5.48 -7.72 -20.03
C ARG A 219 -3.98 -8.05 -20.12
N CYS A 220 -3.44 -8.64 -19.07
CA CYS A 220 -2.05 -9.07 -18.98
C CYS A 220 -1.91 -10.34 -18.15
N ASP A 221 -1.96 -11.48 -18.79
CA ASP A 221 -2.00 -12.79 -18.12
C ASP A 221 -0.68 -13.12 -17.40
N ASN A 222 0.45 -12.58 -17.85
CA ASN A 222 1.76 -12.77 -17.19
C ASN A 222 1.76 -12.29 -15.72
N LEU A 223 0.97 -11.26 -15.39
CA LEU A 223 0.83 -10.76 -14.03
C LEU A 223 0.07 -11.75 -13.12
N SER A 224 -0.80 -12.59 -13.69
CA SER A 224 -1.52 -13.63 -12.95
C SER A 224 -0.55 -14.66 -12.37
N ALA A 225 0.37 -15.17 -13.18
CA ALA A 225 1.36 -16.16 -12.74
C ALA A 225 2.28 -15.61 -11.64
N GLN A 226 2.69 -14.35 -11.78
CA GLN A 226 3.50 -13.67 -10.75
C GLN A 226 2.73 -13.55 -9.43
N TRP A 227 1.49 -13.08 -9.49
CA TRP A 227 0.66 -12.96 -8.29
C TRP A 227 0.38 -14.32 -7.63
N GLU A 228 0.05 -15.34 -8.40
CA GLU A 228 -0.21 -16.69 -7.89
C GLU A 228 1.01 -17.27 -7.16
N THR A 229 2.21 -17.04 -7.71
CA THR A 229 3.47 -17.47 -7.06
C THR A 229 3.69 -16.74 -5.73
N LEU A 230 3.52 -15.40 -5.70
CA LEU A 230 3.62 -14.61 -4.47
C LEU A 230 2.60 -15.07 -3.42
N ALA A 231 1.34 -15.23 -3.82
CA ALA A 231 0.27 -15.65 -2.93
C ALA A 231 0.52 -17.07 -2.36
N LYS A 232 1.03 -17.98 -3.19
CA LYS A 232 1.40 -19.34 -2.77
C LYS A 232 2.51 -19.31 -1.73
N LEU A 233 3.63 -18.60 -1.99
CA LEU A 233 4.75 -18.49 -1.05
C LEU A 233 4.32 -17.80 0.24
N SER A 234 3.60 -16.71 0.15
CA SER A 234 3.05 -16.02 1.31
C SER A 234 2.17 -16.93 2.18
N ASN A 235 1.30 -17.73 1.55
CA ASN A 235 0.46 -18.69 2.28
C ASN A 235 1.28 -19.82 2.90
N GLN A 236 2.30 -20.32 2.23
CA GLN A 236 3.22 -21.31 2.80
C GLN A 236 3.92 -20.77 4.05
N ASN A 237 4.44 -19.55 3.99
CA ASN A 237 5.06 -18.87 5.14
C ASN A 237 4.09 -18.68 6.31
N PHE A 238 2.84 -18.33 6.00
CA PHE A 238 1.79 -18.24 7.02
C PHE A 238 1.54 -19.60 7.72
N GLN A 239 1.54 -20.70 6.96
CA GLN A 239 1.29 -22.05 7.49
C GLN A 239 2.47 -22.61 8.29
N ILE A 240 3.71 -22.25 7.94
CA ILE A 240 4.90 -22.65 8.72
C ILE A 240 4.78 -22.17 10.16
N GLY A 241 4.21 -20.99 10.37
CA GLY A 241 4.07 -20.42 11.71
C GLY A 241 5.39 -19.88 12.26
N GLY A 242 5.45 -19.68 13.59
CA GLY A 242 6.62 -19.11 14.25
C GLY A 242 6.78 -17.61 14.03
N LYS A 243 7.98 -17.09 14.29
CA LYS A 243 8.28 -15.67 14.07
C LYS A 243 8.07 -15.30 12.62
N SER A 244 7.29 -14.26 12.39
CA SER A 244 6.86 -13.90 11.03
C SER A 244 6.80 -12.40 10.84
N LEU A 245 7.02 -11.97 9.62
CA LEU A 245 6.82 -10.60 9.18
C LEU A 245 5.57 -10.55 8.30
N ALA A 246 4.65 -9.64 8.62
CA ALA A 246 3.54 -9.31 7.72
C ALA A 246 3.89 -8.02 6.96
N TYR A 247 4.15 -8.16 5.67
CA TYR A 247 4.51 -7.06 4.79
C TYR A 247 3.28 -6.52 4.08
N LEU A 248 2.94 -5.27 4.39
CA LEU A 248 1.78 -4.58 3.85
C LEU A 248 2.08 -4.00 2.48
N ILE A 249 1.47 -4.53 1.43
CA ILE A 249 1.72 -4.12 0.04
C ILE A 249 0.70 -3.13 -0.53
N THR A 250 -0.40 -2.90 0.15
CA THR A 250 -1.38 -1.84 -0.15
C THR A 250 -1.72 -1.07 1.11
N PRO A 251 -2.29 0.15 1.05
CA PRO A 251 -2.63 0.90 2.26
C PRO A 251 -3.52 0.09 3.21
N GLY A 252 -3.16 0.07 4.49
CA GLY A 252 -3.83 -0.74 5.50
C GLY A 252 -4.94 0.02 6.22
N VAL A 253 -6.19 -0.33 5.94
CA VAL A 253 -7.34 0.12 6.73
C VAL A 253 -7.82 -1.07 7.54
N PHE A 254 -7.54 -1.06 8.83
CA PHE A 254 -7.79 -2.19 9.69
C PHE A 254 -8.98 -1.97 10.60
N GLU A 255 -9.81 -2.98 10.70
CA GLU A 255 -10.79 -3.14 11.75
C GLU A 255 -10.33 -4.27 12.66
N ARG A 256 -10.46 -4.12 13.95
CA ARG A 256 -10.12 -5.14 14.94
C ARG A 256 -11.15 -5.19 16.07
N LEU A 257 -11.27 -6.34 16.70
CA LEU A 257 -12.05 -6.49 17.90
C LEU A 257 -11.21 -6.06 19.12
N HIS A 258 -11.77 -5.15 19.92
CA HIS A 258 -11.16 -4.70 21.16
C HIS A 258 -12.24 -4.58 22.23
N ASP A 259 -12.11 -5.33 23.33
CA ASP A 259 -13.04 -5.34 24.47
C ASP A 259 -14.52 -5.42 24.07
N ASN A 260 -14.85 -6.33 23.12
CA ASN A 260 -16.16 -6.50 22.51
C ASN A 260 -16.65 -5.33 21.62
N TYR A 261 -15.83 -4.32 21.41
CA TYR A 261 -16.08 -3.24 20.44
C TYR A 261 -15.19 -3.37 19.24
N GLN A 262 -15.71 -3.02 18.09
CA GLN A 262 -14.94 -2.96 16.85
C GLN A 262 -14.30 -1.57 16.72
N SER A 263 -13.03 -1.56 16.36
CA SER A 263 -12.28 -0.33 16.07
C SER A 263 -11.86 -0.30 14.61
N ILE A 264 -12.12 0.80 13.94
CA ILE A 264 -11.75 1.03 12.54
C ILE A 264 -10.56 1.99 12.50
N CYS A 265 -9.77 1.89 11.42
CA CYS A 265 -8.65 2.81 11.12
C CYS A 265 -7.52 2.74 12.13
N GLN A 266 -7.26 1.56 12.65
CA GLN A 266 -6.06 1.32 13.45
C GLN A 266 -4.82 1.22 12.54
N SER A 267 -3.67 1.66 13.06
CA SER A 267 -2.38 1.50 12.36
C SER A 267 -1.84 0.07 12.43
N TRP A 268 -2.42 -0.75 13.29
CA TRP A 268 -2.05 -2.16 13.48
C TRP A 268 -3.30 -3.02 13.67
N PRO A 269 -3.36 -4.18 12.98
CA PRO A 269 -4.56 -5.02 13.00
C PRO A 269 -4.62 -6.03 14.15
N TRP A 270 -3.55 -6.21 14.92
CA TRP A 270 -3.43 -7.22 15.96
C TRP A 270 -3.09 -6.63 17.31
N GLU A 271 -3.39 -7.38 18.38
CA GLU A 271 -3.04 -7.01 19.74
C GLU A 271 -1.52 -7.15 19.99
N TRP A 272 -1.02 -6.21 20.78
CA TRP A 272 0.38 -6.16 21.18
C TRP A 272 0.75 -7.28 22.14
N LYS A 273 1.94 -7.84 21.94
CA LYS A 273 2.60 -8.70 22.93
C LYS A 273 3.41 -7.83 23.90
N LEU A 274 2.75 -7.35 24.93
CA LEU A 274 3.39 -6.59 26.00
C LEU A 274 3.77 -7.50 27.17
N ALA A 275 4.83 -7.14 27.91
CA ALA A 275 5.33 -7.96 29.03
C ALA A 275 4.38 -7.96 30.23
N HIS A 276 3.63 -6.88 30.43
CA HIS A 276 2.68 -6.75 31.51
C HIS A 276 1.30 -6.47 30.94
N ILE A 277 0.40 -7.38 31.21
CA ILE A 277 -1.02 -7.22 30.95
C ILE A 277 -1.60 -6.57 32.20
N THR A 278 -1.95 -5.31 32.13
CA THR A 278 -2.51 -4.54 33.27
C THR A 278 -3.92 -4.98 33.65
N ASN A 279 -4.63 -5.68 32.74
CA ASN A 279 -5.95 -6.23 32.98
C ASN A 279 -5.94 -7.74 32.83
N SER A 280 -6.44 -8.47 33.83
CA SER A 280 -6.56 -9.93 33.82
C SER A 280 -7.41 -10.50 32.68
N ASN A 281 -8.21 -9.65 32.02
CA ASN A 281 -9.06 -9.99 30.89
C ASN A 281 -8.39 -9.75 29.51
N GLN A 282 -7.23 -9.10 29.46
CA GLN A 282 -6.50 -8.90 28.22
C GLN A 282 -5.67 -10.13 27.87
N LYS A 283 -5.94 -10.73 26.72
CA LYS A 283 -5.07 -11.76 26.15
C LYS A 283 -3.83 -11.11 25.55
N SER A 284 -2.65 -11.65 25.86
CA SER A 284 -1.42 -11.27 25.19
C SER A 284 -1.55 -11.49 23.68
N GLY A 285 -1.32 -10.45 22.88
CA GLY A 285 -1.29 -10.53 21.43
C GLY A 285 -0.01 -11.16 20.89
N GLN A 286 0.11 -11.19 19.58
CA GLN A 286 1.29 -11.71 18.88
C GLN A 286 2.18 -10.61 18.28
N LEU A 287 1.68 -9.37 18.21
CA LEU A 287 2.39 -8.24 17.60
C LEU A 287 3.50 -7.75 18.53
N VAL A 288 4.75 -7.87 18.07
CA VAL A 288 5.95 -7.53 18.84
C VAL A 288 6.42 -6.11 18.54
N SER A 289 6.45 -5.74 17.27
CA SER A 289 6.92 -4.45 16.79
C SER A 289 6.33 -4.10 15.44
N VAL A 290 6.45 -2.83 15.04
CA VAL A 290 6.02 -2.33 13.72
C VAL A 290 7.06 -1.37 13.17
N ALA A 291 7.43 -1.55 11.92
CA ALA A 291 8.13 -0.56 11.13
C ALA A 291 7.14 0.07 10.15
N SER A 292 6.85 1.34 10.32
CA SER A 292 5.84 2.07 9.55
C SER A 292 6.25 3.53 9.40
N ASP A 293 5.54 4.27 8.57
CA ASP A 293 5.71 5.70 8.34
C ASP A 293 4.39 6.45 8.61
N ARG A 294 4.30 7.67 8.17
CA ARG A 294 3.12 8.52 8.36
C ARG A 294 1.87 7.88 7.77
N ALA A 295 0.78 8.00 8.52
CA ALA A 295 -0.52 7.51 8.07
C ALA A 295 -0.96 8.20 6.76
N VAL A 296 -1.55 7.42 5.87
CA VAL A 296 -2.07 7.89 4.58
C VAL A 296 -3.55 8.24 4.73
N PRO A 297 -3.95 9.49 4.48
CA PRO A 297 -5.36 9.85 4.51
C PRO A 297 -6.09 9.22 3.31
N ILE A 298 -7.12 8.44 3.60
CA ILE A 298 -8.03 7.90 2.59
C ILE A 298 -9.30 8.72 2.59
N SER A 299 -9.53 9.40 1.49
CA SER A 299 -10.72 10.20 1.27
C SER A 299 -11.50 9.62 0.12
N CYS A 300 -12.79 9.50 0.29
CA CYS A 300 -13.69 9.05 -0.74
C CYS A 300 -15.01 9.84 -0.68
N ARG A 301 -15.81 9.68 -1.69
CA ARG A 301 -17.17 10.22 -1.74
C ARG A 301 -18.16 9.07 -1.66
N MET A 302 -19.28 9.32 -0.99
CA MET A 302 -20.37 8.37 -0.88
C MET A 302 -21.64 8.95 -1.48
N GLN A 303 -22.47 8.09 -2.02
CA GLN A 303 -23.80 8.48 -2.49
C GLN A 303 -24.76 8.50 -1.30
N TYR A 304 -25.40 9.63 -1.08
CA TYR A 304 -26.43 9.80 -0.08
C TYR A 304 -27.56 10.60 -0.69
N GLU A 305 -28.77 10.06 -0.67
CA GLU A 305 -30.00 10.71 -1.21
C GLU A 305 -29.78 11.36 -2.60
N ASN A 306 -29.23 10.61 -3.54
CA ASN A 306 -28.89 11.05 -4.90
C ASN A 306 -27.85 12.19 -4.99
N ARG A 307 -27.18 12.51 -3.87
CA ARG A 307 -26.07 13.47 -3.84
C ARG A 307 -24.78 12.76 -3.51
N SER A 308 -23.70 13.19 -4.17
CA SER A 308 -22.36 12.72 -3.84
C SER A 308 -21.80 13.61 -2.72
N ILE A 309 -21.67 13.06 -1.51
CA ILE A 309 -21.11 13.75 -0.35
C ILE A 309 -19.74 13.18 0.02
N PRO A 310 -18.88 13.97 0.69
CA PRO A 310 -17.64 13.43 1.25
C PRO A 310 -17.97 12.35 2.30
N ALA A 311 -17.32 11.20 2.20
CA ALA A 311 -17.36 10.18 3.24
C ALA A 311 -16.42 10.60 4.40
N PRO A 312 -16.62 10.07 5.62
CA PRO A 312 -15.68 10.28 6.70
C PRO A 312 -14.27 9.89 6.28
N GLN A 313 -13.30 10.74 6.55
CA GLN A 313 -11.89 10.48 6.27
C GLN A 313 -11.38 9.38 7.21
N VAL A 314 -10.63 8.42 6.67
CA VAL A 314 -9.93 7.40 7.43
C VAL A 314 -8.43 7.50 7.19
N PHE A 315 -7.64 7.08 8.18
CA PHE A 315 -6.18 7.06 8.09
C PHE A 315 -5.71 5.61 7.97
N ALA A 316 -5.04 5.32 6.86
CA ALA A 316 -4.48 4.00 6.59
C ALA A 316 -3.03 3.92 7.01
N ALA A 317 -2.58 2.74 7.43
CA ALA A 317 -1.16 2.44 7.50
C ALA A 317 -0.56 2.49 6.07
N PRO A 318 0.63 3.10 5.87
CA PRO A 318 1.22 3.20 4.55
C PRO A 318 1.64 1.83 4.02
N SER A 319 1.55 1.66 2.71
CA SER A 319 2.14 0.52 2.03
C SER A 319 3.65 0.47 2.29
N GLY A 320 4.20 -0.72 2.42
CA GLY A 320 5.59 -0.93 2.86
C GLY A 320 5.72 -1.24 4.36
N SER A 321 4.70 -0.97 5.18
CA SER A 321 4.75 -1.26 6.62
C SER A 321 5.03 -2.74 6.88
N ILE A 322 5.87 -3.02 7.88
CA ILE A 322 6.22 -4.37 8.33
C ILE A 322 5.75 -4.54 9.76
N TYR A 323 4.98 -5.60 9.99
CA TYR A 323 4.53 -6.00 11.31
C TYR A 323 5.29 -7.26 11.73
N TYR A 324 5.86 -7.24 12.92
CA TYR A 324 6.65 -8.33 13.48
C TYR A 324 5.80 -9.12 14.48
N LEU A 325 5.51 -10.39 14.18
CA LEU A 325 4.67 -11.24 15.01
C LEU A 325 5.44 -12.48 15.48
N ASN A 326 5.17 -12.94 16.72
CA ASN A 326 5.68 -14.22 17.18
C ASN A 326 4.98 -15.43 16.52
N GLN A 327 3.74 -15.23 16.08
CA GLN A 327 2.95 -16.19 15.30
C GLN A 327 2.12 -15.42 14.29
N PRO A 328 2.03 -15.88 13.04
CA PRO A 328 1.18 -15.25 12.04
C PRO A 328 -0.29 -15.34 12.43
N GLN A 329 -1.05 -14.29 12.14
CA GLN A 329 -2.48 -14.21 12.45
C GLN A 329 -3.24 -13.65 11.25
N LYS A 330 -4.41 -14.22 10.97
CA LYS A 330 -5.33 -13.66 9.98
C LYS A 330 -5.83 -12.28 10.43
N LEU A 331 -6.15 -11.45 9.46
CA LEU A 331 -6.84 -10.19 9.74
C LEU A 331 -8.27 -10.48 10.23
N PHE A 332 -8.75 -9.70 11.21
CA PHE A 332 -10.16 -9.76 11.64
C PHE A 332 -11.12 -9.60 10.45
N GLN A 333 -10.77 -8.74 9.50
CA GLN A 333 -11.53 -8.49 8.28
C GLN A 333 -11.72 -9.71 7.37
N GLU A 334 -10.96 -10.77 7.58
CA GLU A 334 -11.05 -12.05 6.86
C GLU A 334 -11.87 -13.10 7.62
N SER A 335 -12.30 -12.77 8.84
CA SER A 335 -13.14 -13.65 9.64
C SER A 335 -14.61 -13.57 9.24
N ASP A 336 -15.38 -14.61 9.64
CA ASP A 336 -16.83 -14.62 9.43
C ASP A 336 -17.54 -13.55 10.27
N GLU A 337 -16.97 -13.18 11.41
CA GLU A 337 -17.46 -12.17 12.35
C GLU A 337 -17.25 -10.73 11.87
N ALA A 338 -16.46 -10.55 10.81
CA ALA A 338 -16.15 -9.22 10.29
C ALA A 338 -17.39 -8.51 9.73
N THR A 339 -17.50 -7.21 10.02
CA THR A 339 -18.57 -6.38 9.49
C THR A 339 -18.56 -6.32 7.97
N LYS A 340 -19.69 -5.98 7.38
CA LYS A 340 -19.78 -5.72 5.92
C LYS A 340 -18.79 -4.62 5.49
N GLN A 341 -18.60 -3.60 6.34
CA GLN A 341 -17.66 -2.51 6.07
C GLN A 341 -16.21 -3.00 6.07
N ALA A 342 -15.81 -3.81 7.06
CA ALA A 342 -14.48 -4.40 7.13
C ALA A 342 -14.18 -5.28 5.91
N LYS A 343 -15.13 -6.14 5.52
CA LYS A 343 -15.03 -6.96 4.30
C LYS A 343 -14.93 -6.08 3.03
N ARG A 344 -15.64 -4.93 3.03
CA ARG A 344 -15.60 -3.98 1.90
C ARG A 344 -14.21 -3.40 1.68
N TRP A 345 -13.47 -3.06 2.75
CA TRP A 345 -12.08 -2.61 2.60
C TRP A 345 -11.22 -3.64 1.88
N ARG A 346 -11.33 -4.91 2.26
CA ARG A 346 -10.62 -6.01 1.58
C ARG A 346 -11.03 -6.15 0.10
N GLN A 347 -12.32 -6.03 -0.20
CA GLN A 347 -12.83 -6.07 -1.58
C GLN A 347 -12.25 -4.95 -2.45
N LEU A 348 -12.00 -3.79 -1.87
CA LEU A 348 -11.40 -2.64 -2.56
C LEU A 348 -9.87 -2.69 -2.66
N GLY A 349 -9.22 -3.79 -2.26
CA GLY A 349 -7.78 -3.98 -2.36
C GLY A 349 -6.96 -3.38 -1.23
N TYR A 350 -7.58 -2.92 -0.13
CA TYR A 350 -6.86 -2.46 1.05
C TYR A 350 -6.37 -3.63 1.90
N SER A 351 -5.33 -3.36 2.71
CA SER A 351 -4.80 -4.28 3.73
C SER A 351 -4.29 -5.60 3.14
N GLU A 352 -3.73 -5.57 1.93
CA GLU A 352 -3.11 -6.76 1.35
C GLU A 352 -1.74 -7.00 1.98
N LEU A 353 -1.53 -8.23 2.45
CA LEU A 353 -0.33 -8.64 3.17
C LEU A 353 0.38 -9.78 2.45
N LEU A 354 1.71 -9.76 2.49
CA LEU A 354 2.55 -10.90 2.18
C LEU A 354 3.26 -11.35 3.46
N TRP A 355 3.28 -12.65 3.69
CA TRP A 355 3.89 -13.25 4.88
C TRP A 355 5.29 -13.74 4.59
N ILE A 356 6.23 -13.43 5.48
CA ILE A 356 7.63 -13.84 5.42
C ILE A 356 7.93 -14.61 6.72
N SER A 357 8.42 -15.83 6.59
CA SER A 357 8.92 -16.60 7.73
C SER A 357 10.24 -15.99 8.22
N PHE A 358 10.42 -15.84 9.52
CA PHE A 358 11.63 -15.29 10.10
C PHE A 358 12.35 -16.36 10.92
N GLU A 359 13.42 -16.90 10.36
CA GLU A 359 14.32 -17.78 11.07
C GLU A 359 15.44 -16.96 11.73
N VAL A 360 15.65 -17.19 13.03
CA VAL A 360 16.82 -16.63 13.70
C VAL A 360 18.03 -17.47 13.28
N GLU A 361 18.84 -16.95 12.39
CA GLU A 361 20.13 -17.57 12.11
C GLU A 361 20.94 -17.67 13.43
N THR A 362 21.22 -18.89 13.86
CA THR A 362 22.07 -19.17 15.01
C THR A 362 23.55 -18.84 14.76
N GLY A 363 23.88 -18.22 13.64
CA GLY A 363 25.23 -18.06 13.06
C GLY A 363 25.82 -16.64 13.02
N PHE A 364 25.15 -15.59 13.51
CA PHE A 364 25.84 -14.31 13.73
C PHE A 364 26.53 -14.32 15.10
N LEU A 365 27.66 -14.99 15.17
CA LEU A 365 28.67 -14.88 16.24
C LEU A 365 29.63 -13.75 15.93
#